data_5a888b987403b370e9c2bcae1aff1146
#
_entry.id   5a888b987403b370e9c2bcae1aff1146
#
_cell.length_a   1.000
_cell.length_b   1.000
_cell.length_c   1.000
_cell.angle_alpha   90.00
_cell.angle_beta   90.00
_cell.angle_gamma   90.00
#
_symmetry.space_group_name_H-M   'P 1'
#
loop_
_entity.id
_entity.type
_entity.pdbx_description
1 polymer ?
#
loop_
_entity_poly.entity_id
_entity_poly.type
_entity_poly.pdbx_seq_one_letter_code
_entity_poly.pdbx_strand_id
1 'polypeptide(L)'
;KDFEINERKIFILGSSYTQALNTTQINSKIKSQCQSCQVYNLSIQGDSIDKRIKIIDSMIAVKPELIIYGISEGDFTHSKNSEFSISNSILPNLQNIIYTEINPSQYFEFVGIPPSPKDKTWNMIRQINKDESTNIRFNPFPNTPFLKILKANTVIISELELKSLRTNIQSLGSINEPEENKILKNLKQIIIDFQDKDIKIALFIVPHHDYVISAESLKFKKSFEIIKNELENTTQVNIYPRIESYSEMSIWHDLHHIAVNNKSLIYSDDIAEIILKELDR
;
A
#
# COMPACT_ATOMS: atom_id res chain seq x y z
N LYS A 1 -17.95 -15.14 -18.74
CA LYS A 1 -17.83 -13.82 -19.38
C LYS A 1 -16.36 -13.65 -19.65
N ASP A 2 -16.03 -13.55 -20.92
CA ASP A 2 -14.68 -13.32 -21.39
C ASP A 2 -14.15 -12.03 -20.72
N PHE A 3 -12.95 -12.12 -20.16
CA PHE A 3 -12.22 -10.91 -19.76
C PHE A 3 -12.15 -10.01 -20.98
N GLU A 4 -12.39 -8.73 -20.82
CA GLU A 4 -12.06 -7.79 -21.88
C GLU A 4 -10.57 -7.96 -22.15
N ILE A 5 -10.26 -8.57 -23.29
CA ILE A 5 -8.92 -9.04 -23.68
C ILE A 5 -7.86 -7.92 -23.70
N ASN A 6 -8.28 -6.68 -23.39
CA ASN A 6 -7.48 -5.46 -23.50
C ASN A 6 -7.42 -4.62 -22.20
N GLU A 7 -7.74 -5.18 -21.03
CA GLU A 7 -7.63 -4.42 -19.77
C GLU A 7 -6.16 -4.21 -19.38
N ARG A 8 -5.75 -2.94 -19.31
CA ARG A 8 -4.43 -2.54 -18.80
C ARG A 8 -4.51 -2.42 -17.28
N LYS A 9 -3.86 -3.32 -16.56
CA LYS A 9 -3.93 -3.41 -15.09
C LYS A 9 -2.87 -2.53 -14.44
N ILE A 10 -3.28 -1.74 -13.46
CA ILE A 10 -2.40 -0.92 -12.64
C ILE A 10 -2.56 -1.38 -11.21
N PHE A 11 -1.45 -1.76 -10.56
CA PHE A 11 -1.45 -2.21 -9.17
C PHE A 11 -0.89 -1.14 -8.25
N ILE A 12 -1.65 -0.83 -7.18
CA ILE A 12 -1.14 -0.07 -6.05
C ILE A 12 -0.75 -1.08 -4.98
N LEU A 13 0.52 -1.05 -4.57
CA LEU A 13 1.06 -1.85 -3.49
C LEU A 13 1.38 -0.96 -2.29
N GLY A 14 1.41 -1.55 -1.12
CA GLY A 14 1.77 -0.87 0.11
C GLY A 14 1.15 -1.52 1.34
N SER A 15 1.37 -0.90 2.48
CA SER A 15 0.86 -1.34 3.78
C SER A 15 -0.47 -0.64 4.13
N SER A 16 -0.79 -0.55 5.41
CA SER A 16 -1.97 0.17 5.92
C SER A 16 -2.01 1.65 5.53
N TYR A 17 -0.88 2.27 5.24
CA TYR A 17 -0.80 3.68 4.84
C TYR A 17 -1.49 4.00 3.52
N THR A 18 -1.60 3.03 2.64
CA THR A 18 -2.25 3.17 1.33
C THR A 18 -3.70 2.70 1.32
N GLN A 19 -4.23 2.30 2.46
CA GLN A 19 -5.61 1.79 2.58
C GLN A 19 -6.69 2.86 2.35
N ALA A 20 -6.38 4.13 2.57
CA ALA A 20 -7.32 5.23 2.33
C ALA A 20 -7.54 5.54 0.83
N LEU A 21 -6.75 4.94 -0.06
CA LEU A 21 -6.85 5.17 -1.50
C LEU A 21 -8.13 4.60 -2.09
N ASN A 22 -8.93 5.49 -2.66
CA ASN A 22 -10.21 5.16 -3.30
C ASN A 22 -10.00 4.83 -4.78
N THR A 23 -10.01 3.55 -5.12
CA THR A 23 -9.85 3.08 -6.50
C THR A 23 -10.94 3.56 -7.45
N THR A 24 -12.15 3.82 -6.96
CA THR A 24 -13.22 4.42 -7.78
C THR A 24 -12.85 5.83 -8.23
N GLN A 25 -12.35 6.65 -7.30
CA GLN A 25 -11.89 8.01 -7.59
C GLN A 25 -10.70 7.99 -8.56
N ILE A 26 -9.69 7.16 -8.28
CA ILE A 26 -8.51 7.03 -9.13
C ILE A 26 -8.91 6.60 -10.55
N ASN A 27 -9.72 5.54 -10.67
CA ASN A 27 -10.20 5.06 -11.97
C ASN A 27 -10.98 6.13 -12.73
N SER A 28 -11.82 6.91 -12.05
CA SER A 28 -12.55 8.00 -12.67
C SER A 28 -11.62 9.05 -13.29
N LYS A 29 -10.54 9.41 -12.59
CA LYS A 29 -9.56 10.39 -13.08
C LYS A 29 -8.74 9.86 -14.26
N ILE A 30 -8.21 8.66 -14.17
CA ILE A 30 -7.32 8.13 -15.21
C ILE A 30 -8.04 7.75 -16.51
N LYS A 31 -9.35 7.47 -16.44
CA LYS A 31 -10.14 7.10 -17.64
C LYS A 31 -10.18 8.17 -18.72
N SER A 32 -9.95 9.43 -18.40
CA SER A 32 -9.85 10.50 -19.38
C SER A 32 -8.66 10.33 -20.33
N GLN A 33 -7.58 9.68 -19.88
CA GLN A 33 -6.37 9.45 -20.68
C GLN A 33 -6.15 7.96 -21.01
N CYS A 34 -6.66 7.06 -20.18
CA CYS A 34 -6.57 5.62 -20.39
C CYS A 34 -7.89 4.92 -20.11
N GLN A 35 -8.74 4.79 -21.13
CA GLN A 35 -10.07 4.17 -20.99
C GLN A 35 -10.00 2.68 -20.62
N SER A 36 -8.96 1.96 -21.09
CA SER A 36 -8.76 0.53 -20.83
C SER A 36 -8.01 0.26 -19.51
N CYS A 37 -7.52 1.29 -18.82
CA CYS A 37 -6.83 1.13 -17.56
C CYS A 37 -7.79 0.83 -16.41
N GLN A 38 -7.38 -0.12 -15.56
CA GLN A 38 -8.09 -0.46 -14.35
C GLN A 38 -7.11 -0.55 -13.17
N VAL A 39 -7.37 0.23 -12.15
CA VAL A 39 -6.55 0.27 -10.93
C VAL A 39 -7.08 -0.70 -9.88
N TYR A 40 -6.17 -1.45 -9.29
CA TYR A 40 -6.39 -2.37 -8.18
C TYR A 40 -5.53 -1.95 -7.00
N ASN A 41 -6.12 -1.71 -5.85
CA ASN A 41 -5.38 -1.46 -4.62
C ASN A 41 -5.14 -2.79 -3.89
N LEU A 42 -3.92 -3.29 -3.98
CA LEU A 42 -3.48 -4.56 -3.38
C LEU A 42 -2.73 -4.35 -2.05
N SER A 43 -2.98 -3.23 -1.40
CA SER A 43 -2.38 -2.91 -0.10
C SER A 43 -2.89 -3.84 0.99
N ILE A 44 -1.99 -4.31 1.85
CA ILE A 44 -2.29 -5.24 2.93
C ILE A 44 -1.82 -4.65 4.25
N GLN A 45 -2.69 -4.66 5.27
CA GLN A 45 -2.30 -4.22 6.60
C GLN A 45 -1.11 -5.04 7.13
N GLY A 46 -0.08 -4.35 7.64
CA GLY A 46 1.14 -5.01 8.13
C GLY A 46 1.99 -5.66 7.04
N ASP A 47 1.81 -5.23 5.80
CA ASP A 47 2.67 -5.64 4.70
C ASP A 47 4.09 -5.16 4.86
N SER A 48 5.02 -5.87 4.24
CA SER A 48 6.44 -5.52 4.23
C SER A 48 7.09 -5.97 2.93
N ILE A 49 8.19 -5.33 2.58
CA ILE A 49 9.00 -5.66 1.41
C ILE A 49 9.45 -7.13 1.45
N ASP A 50 9.81 -7.65 2.62
CA ASP A 50 10.17 -9.07 2.82
C ASP A 50 9.04 -10.07 2.51
N LYS A 51 7.79 -9.63 2.65
CA LYS A 51 6.61 -10.44 2.28
C LYS A 51 6.35 -10.33 0.78
N ARG A 52 6.49 -9.14 0.22
CA ARG A 52 6.21 -8.87 -1.19
C ARG A 52 7.14 -9.63 -2.13
N ILE A 53 8.41 -9.73 -1.81
CA ILE A 53 9.38 -10.47 -2.65
C ILE A 53 8.97 -11.94 -2.83
N LYS A 54 8.23 -12.53 -1.89
CA LYS A 54 7.78 -13.93 -1.98
C LYS A 54 6.66 -14.17 -2.98
N ILE A 55 5.95 -13.12 -3.39
CA ILE A 55 4.78 -13.21 -4.27
C ILE A 55 5.01 -12.51 -5.63
N ILE A 56 6.24 -12.05 -5.88
CA ILE A 56 6.56 -11.27 -7.07
C ILE A 56 6.28 -12.03 -8.37
N ASP A 57 6.63 -13.33 -8.43
CA ASP A 57 6.40 -14.16 -9.61
C ASP A 57 4.91 -14.21 -9.98
N SER A 58 4.04 -14.25 -8.98
CA SER A 58 2.60 -14.25 -9.20
C SER A 58 2.11 -12.91 -9.72
N MET A 59 2.71 -11.80 -9.27
CA MET A 59 2.41 -10.46 -9.78
C MET A 59 2.86 -10.34 -11.25
N ILE A 60 4.05 -10.80 -11.55
CA ILE A 60 4.60 -10.83 -12.90
C ILE A 60 3.72 -11.66 -13.85
N ALA A 61 3.22 -12.81 -13.39
CA ALA A 61 2.36 -13.69 -14.18
C ALA A 61 1.06 -13.01 -14.65
N VAL A 62 0.54 -12.05 -13.88
CA VAL A 62 -0.68 -11.27 -14.23
C VAL A 62 -0.37 -10.18 -15.26
N LYS A 63 0.90 -9.84 -15.46
CA LYS A 63 1.38 -8.82 -16.40
C LYS A 63 0.68 -7.46 -16.19
N PRO A 64 0.78 -6.84 -15.01
CA PRO A 64 0.33 -5.46 -14.86
C PRO A 64 1.17 -4.55 -15.76
N GLU A 65 0.59 -3.48 -16.23
CA GLU A 65 1.33 -2.49 -17.02
C GLU A 65 2.16 -1.57 -16.13
N LEU A 66 1.62 -1.25 -14.96
CA LEU A 66 2.24 -0.31 -14.03
C LEU A 66 2.00 -0.77 -12.59
N ILE A 67 3.03 -0.63 -11.79
CA ILE A 67 2.98 -0.80 -10.34
C ILE A 67 3.32 0.54 -9.68
N ILE A 68 2.47 0.97 -8.76
CA ILE A 68 2.70 2.11 -7.88
C ILE A 68 2.88 1.58 -6.47
N TYR A 69 4.08 1.68 -5.90
CA TYR A 69 4.39 1.10 -4.61
C TYR A 69 4.61 2.18 -3.55
N GLY A 70 3.72 2.23 -2.56
CA GLY A 70 3.86 3.12 -1.41
C GLY A 70 4.85 2.57 -0.39
N ILE A 71 5.92 3.31 -0.15
CA ILE A 71 6.97 3.01 0.83
C ILE A 71 7.00 4.05 1.94
N SER A 72 7.39 3.62 3.13
CA SER A 72 7.61 4.48 4.30
C SER A 72 9.09 4.46 4.66
N GLU A 73 9.58 5.54 5.22
CA GLU A 73 10.93 5.59 5.81
C GLU A 73 11.12 4.53 6.90
N GLY A 74 10.04 4.22 7.62
CA GLY A 74 10.01 3.18 8.64
C GLY A 74 10.27 1.78 8.11
N ASP A 75 10.00 1.51 6.83
CA ASP A 75 10.23 0.20 6.21
C ASP A 75 11.73 -0.18 6.22
N PHE A 76 12.62 0.79 6.19
CA PHE A 76 14.08 0.58 6.13
C PHE A 76 14.75 0.55 7.50
N THR A 77 13.99 0.68 8.58
CA THR A 77 14.54 0.68 9.94
C THR A 77 14.85 -0.73 10.42
N HIS A 78 15.90 -0.89 11.20
CA HIS A 78 16.06 -2.08 12.03
C HIS A 78 15.11 -2.01 13.23
N SER A 79 14.04 -2.75 13.15
CA SER A 79 13.34 -3.16 14.35
C SER A 79 14.19 -4.29 15.00
N LYS A 80 14.71 -4.06 16.17
CA LYS A 80 15.36 -5.11 16.97
C LYS A 80 14.43 -6.28 17.31
N ASN A 81 13.14 -6.14 17.02
CA ASN A 81 12.09 -7.14 17.22
C ASN A 81 11.03 -6.96 16.13
N SER A 82 11.34 -7.29 14.89
CA SER A 82 10.32 -7.43 13.85
C SER A 82 9.58 -8.78 13.91
N GLU A 83 9.60 -9.46 15.06
CA GLU A 83 8.41 -10.16 15.49
C GLU A 83 7.39 -9.10 15.95
N PHE A 84 6.84 -8.35 15.02
CA PHE A 84 5.49 -7.89 15.19
C PHE A 84 4.68 -9.17 15.34
N SER A 85 4.56 -9.60 16.59
CA SER A 85 3.51 -10.53 16.96
C SER A 85 2.26 -9.76 16.59
N ILE A 86 1.74 -10.03 15.38
CA ILE A 86 0.34 -9.82 15.09
C ILE A 86 -0.30 -10.48 16.28
N SER A 87 -0.86 -9.64 17.16
CA SER A 87 -1.52 -10.16 18.35
C SER A 87 -2.39 -11.28 17.87
N ASN A 88 -2.23 -12.47 18.46
CA ASN A 88 -2.90 -13.71 18.08
C ASN A 88 -4.43 -13.67 18.24
N SER A 89 -5.00 -12.50 18.29
CA SER A 89 -6.41 -12.23 18.26
C SER A 89 -6.75 -11.77 16.86
N ILE A 90 -7.33 -12.62 16.09
CA ILE A 90 -8.43 -12.41 15.15
C ILE A 90 -8.27 -13.15 13.80
N LEU A 91 -7.07 -13.47 13.26
CA LEU A 91 -6.98 -14.12 11.95
C LEU A 91 -5.87 -15.19 11.79
N PRO A 92 -5.69 -16.18 12.67
CA PRO A 92 -4.69 -17.23 12.40
C PRO A 92 -5.01 -18.00 11.11
N ASN A 93 -6.29 -18.15 10.77
CA ASN A 93 -6.72 -18.95 9.62
C ASN A 93 -6.63 -18.20 8.29
N LEU A 94 -6.93 -16.89 8.23
CA LEU A 94 -6.89 -16.14 6.97
C LEU A 94 -5.45 -15.78 6.55
N GLN A 95 -4.57 -15.50 7.50
CA GLN A 95 -3.16 -15.31 7.19
C GLN A 95 -2.49 -16.61 6.77
N ASN A 96 -2.83 -17.72 7.40
CA ASN A 96 -2.37 -19.04 6.98
C ASN A 96 -2.95 -19.41 5.61
N ILE A 97 -4.22 -19.13 5.33
CA ILE A 97 -4.84 -19.38 4.03
C ILE A 97 -4.20 -18.51 2.95
N ILE A 98 -4.00 -17.22 3.20
CA ILE A 98 -3.40 -16.32 2.19
C ILE A 98 -1.90 -16.59 1.97
N TYR A 99 -1.16 -16.99 3.01
CA TYR A 99 0.29 -17.12 2.91
C TYR A 99 0.83 -18.56 2.91
N THR A 100 0.02 -19.57 3.23
CA THR A 100 0.47 -20.98 3.28
C THR A 100 -0.31 -21.95 2.40
N GLU A 101 -1.57 -21.68 2.07
CA GLU A 101 -2.44 -22.60 1.33
C GLU A 101 -2.86 -22.10 -0.05
N ILE A 102 -2.81 -20.79 -0.31
CA ILE A 102 -3.04 -20.29 -1.66
C ILE A 102 -1.72 -20.30 -2.40
N ASN A 103 -1.63 -21.17 -3.40
CA ASN A 103 -0.58 -21.11 -4.41
C ASN A 103 -0.50 -19.66 -4.93
N PRO A 104 0.67 -19.03 -5.00
CA PRO A 104 0.82 -17.67 -5.50
C PRO A 104 0.06 -17.38 -6.80
N SER A 105 -0.05 -18.32 -7.71
CA SER A 105 -0.88 -18.19 -8.93
C SER A 105 -2.37 -18.01 -8.61
N GLN A 106 -2.89 -18.73 -7.62
CA GLN A 106 -4.28 -18.62 -7.20
C GLN A 106 -4.59 -17.27 -6.52
N TYR A 107 -3.60 -16.67 -5.86
CA TYR A 107 -3.73 -15.33 -5.27
C TYR A 107 -4.02 -14.27 -6.34
N PHE A 108 -3.39 -14.34 -7.50
CA PHE A 108 -3.59 -13.37 -8.59
C PHE A 108 -4.73 -13.75 -9.54
N GLU A 109 -5.04 -15.01 -9.74
CA GLU A 109 -6.31 -15.43 -10.32
C GLU A 109 -7.47 -14.86 -9.50
N PHE A 110 -7.35 -14.91 -8.18
CA PHE A 110 -8.33 -14.34 -7.24
C PHE A 110 -8.43 -12.81 -7.36
N VAL A 111 -7.31 -12.11 -7.51
CA VAL A 111 -7.25 -10.65 -7.61
C VAL A 111 -7.54 -10.16 -9.04
N GLY A 112 -7.21 -10.95 -10.06
CA GLY A 112 -7.45 -10.60 -11.46
C GLY A 112 -8.91 -10.77 -11.91
N ILE A 113 -9.74 -11.41 -11.09
CA ILE A 113 -11.18 -11.57 -11.39
C ILE A 113 -11.96 -10.58 -10.55
N PRO A 114 -12.60 -9.55 -11.13
CA PRO A 114 -13.57 -8.78 -10.36
C PRO A 114 -14.63 -9.77 -9.85
N PRO A 115 -14.77 -9.89 -8.52
CA PRO A 115 -15.61 -10.93 -7.96
C PRO A 115 -17.05 -10.69 -8.39
N SER A 116 -17.58 -11.63 -9.15
CA SER A 116 -19.01 -11.70 -9.36
C SER A 116 -19.68 -11.78 -7.98
N PRO A 117 -20.81 -11.09 -7.74
CA PRO A 117 -21.60 -11.26 -6.51
C PRO A 117 -22.00 -12.70 -6.22
N LYS A 118 -21.86 -13.58 -7.22
CA LYS A 118 -22.16 -15.02 -7.13
C LYS A 118 -20.91 -15.87 -6.89
N ASP A 119 -19.72 -15.28 -6.82
CA ASP A 119 -18.48 -16.01 -6.59
C ASP A 119 -18.46 -16.59 -5.15
N LYS A 120 -18.20 -17.90 -5.07
CA LYS A 120 -18.12 -18.62 -3.79
C LYS A 120 -17.06 -18.02 -2.86
N THR A 121 -15.98 -17.51 -3.42
CA THR A 121 -14.86 -16.92 -2.67
C THR A 121 -15.25 -15.58 -2.04
N TRP A 122 -16.02 -14.75 -2.75
CA TRP A 122 -16.61 -13.54 -2.19
C TRP A 122 -17.63 -13.84 -1.11
N ASN A 123 -18.42 -14.89 -1.30
CA ASN A 123 -19.37 -15.33 -0.29
C ASN A 123 -18.64 -15.86 0.96
N MET A 124 -17.52 -16.55 0.79
CA MET A 124 -16.66 -17.00 1.89
C MET A 124 -16.05 -15.82 2.65
N ILE A 125 -15.47 -14.85 1.93
CA ILE A 125 -14.93 -13.62 2.55
C ILE A 125 -16.03 -12.84 3.29
N ARG A 126 -17.23 -12.75 2.71
CA ARG A 126 -18.39 -12.13 3.36
C ARG A 126 -18.83 -12.88 4.60
N GLN A 127 -18.78 -14.23 4.60
CA GLN A 127 -19.18 -15.08 5.72
C GLN A 127 -18.18 -14.96 6.87
N ILE A 128 -16.89 -15.01 6.61
CA ILE A 128 -15.83 -14.80 7.61
C ILE A 128 -15.98 -13.43 8.28
N ASN A 129 -16.40 -12.40 7.53
CA ASN A 129 -16.60 -11.06 8.07
C ASN A 129 -17.96 -10.90 8.80
N LYS A 130 -18.93 -11.82 8.61
CA LYS A 130 -20.22 -11.80 9.36
C LYS A 130 -20.07 -12.37 10.75
N ASP A 131 -19.19 -13.34 10.94
CA ASP A 131 -18.98 -14.00 12.23
C ASP A 131 -18.14 -13.17 13.21
N GLU A 132 -17.38 -12.19 12.70
CA GLU A 132 -16.75 -11.18 13.55
C GLU A 132 -17.77 -10.08 13.89
N SER A 133 -18.46 -10.24 15.01
CA SER A 133 -19.54 -9.41 15.52
C SER A 133 -19.15 -8.00 15.88
N THR A 134 -18.49 -7.23 15.07
CA THR A 134 -18.35 -5.80 15.41
C THR A 134 -17.77 -4.97 14.27
N ASN A 135 -18.52 -3.99 13.80
CA ASN A 135 -18.03 -2.74 13.20
C ASN A 135 -17.12 -2.80 11.94
N ILE A 136 -16.91 -3.98 11.34
CA ILE A 136 -16.20 -4.07 10.07
C ILE A 136 -17.17 -3.72 8.95
N ARG A 137 -16.96 -2.57 8.31
CA ARG A 137 -17.65 -2.26 7.05
C ARG A 137 -16.83 -2.81 5.91
N PHE A 138 -17.48 -3.49 4.99
CA PHE A 138 -16.88 -3.82 3.71
C PHE A 138 -16.38 -2.55 3.06
N ASN A 139 -15.20 -2.62 2.49
CA ASN A 139 -14.70 -1.55 1.65
C ASN A 139 -15.69 -1.33 0.51
N PRO A 140 -16.29 -0.14 0.40
CA PRO A 140 -17.17 0.19 -0.70
C PRO A 140 -16.40 0.35 -2.02
N PHE A 141 -15.06 0.33 -1.99
CA PHE A 141 -14.25 0.55 -3.17
C PHE A 141 -14.09 -0.77 -3.92
N PRO A 142 -14.50 -0.84 -5.18
CA PRO A 142 -14.21 -1.98 -6.03
C PRO A 142 -12.70 -2.15 -6.17
N ASN A 143 -12.24 -3.35 -6.49
CA ASN A 143 -10.83 -3.63 -6.76
C ASN A 143 -9.87 -3.41 -5.57
N THR A 144 -10.37 -3.58 -4.35
CA THR A 144 -9.56 -3.51 -3.11
C THR A 144 -9.80 -4.75 -2.25
N PRO A 145 -9.37 -5.93 -2.71
CA PRO A 145 -9.80 -7.21 -2.15
C PRO A 145 -9.36 -7.44 -0.70
N PHE A 146 -8.29 -6.79 -0.25
CA PHE A 146 -7.70 -7.02 1.07
C PHE A 146 -8.04 -5.96 2.10
N LEU A 147 -8.83 -4.97 1.70
CA LEU A 147 -9.11 -3.86 2.60
C LEU A 147 -10.26 -4.18 3.54
N LYS A 148 -9.96 -4.23 4.81
CA LYS A 148 -10.96 -4.20 5.89
C LYS A 148 -11.06 -2.78 6.42
N ILE A 149 -12.22 -2.14 6.25
CA ILE A 149 -12.47 -0.83 6.84
C ILE A 149 -13.10 -1.03 8.21
N LEU A 150 -12.36 -0.73 9.25
CA LEU A 150 -12.91 -0.58 10.59
C LEU A 150 -13.67 0.74 10.67
N LYS A 151 -14.73 0.80 11.46
CA LYS A 151 -15.48 2.05 11.68
C LYS A 151 -14.57 3.17 12.17
N ALA A 152 -13.58 2.83 12.98
CA ALA A 152 -12.57 3.76 13.47
C ALA A 152 -11.81 4.43 12.32
N ASN A 153 -11.41 3.69 11.28
CA ASN A 153 -10.62 4.21 10.16
C ASN A 153 -11.37 5.22 9.28
N THR A 154 -12.68 5.35 9.44
CA THR A 154 -13.49 6.33 8.70
C THR A 154 -13.60 7.68 9.43
N VAL A 155 -13.16 7.74 10.66
CA VAL A 155 -13.26 8.95 11.52
C VAL A 155 -11.99 9.76 11.36
N ILE A 156 -12.16 11.05 11.06
CA ILE A 156 -11.10 12.02 11.19
C ILE A 156 -11.08 12.46 12.64
N ILE A 157 -9.96 12.28 13.31
CA ILE A 157 -9.78 12.73 14.68
C ILE A 157 -9.39 14.21 14.73
N SER A 158 -9.72 14.86 15.83
CA SER A 158 -9.41 16.27 16.04
C SER A 158 -7.91 16.50 16.23
N GLU A 159 -7.46 17.72 15.97
CA GLU A 159 -6.08 18.13 16.22
C GLU A 159 -5.68 17.95 17.70
N LEU A 160 -6.62 18.14 18.64
CA LEU A 160 -6.40 17.92 20.06
C LEU A 160 -6.11 16.44 20.37
N GLU A 161 -6.84 15.53 19.73
CA GLU A 161 -6.62 14.08 19.86
C GLU A 161 -5.29 13.68 19.21
N LEU A 162 -4.97 14.18 18.02
CA LEU A 162 -3.66 13.96 17.36
C LEU A 162 -2.52 14.42 18.27
N LYS A 163 -2.66 15.60 18.89
CA LYS A 163 -1.68 16.13 19.83
C LYS A 163 -1.50 15.24 21.06
N SER A 164 -2.58 14.63 21.55
CA SER A 164 -2.48 13.66 22.66
C SER A 164 -1.72 12.40 22.28
N LEU A 165 -1.83 11.95 21.03
CA LEU A 165 -1.10 10.80 20.51
C LEU A 165 0.40 11.07 20.31
N ARG A 166 0.81 12.34 20.19
CA ARG A 166 2.21 12.74 20.03
C ARG A 166 3.12 12.20 21.13
N THR A 167 2.62 12.10 22.36
CA THR A 167 3.39 11.57 23.49
C THR A 167 3.79 10.09 23.33
N ASN A 168 3.10 9.38 22.45
CA ASN A 168 3.33 7.95 22.18
C ASN A 168 4.20 7.74 20.94
N ILE A 169 4.66 8.81 20.26
CA ILE A 169 5.55 8.66 19.11
C ILE A 169 6.88 8.10 19.62
N GLN A 170 7.11 6.83 19.27
CA GLN A 170 8.41 6.23 19.48
C GLN A 170 9.38 6.78 18.43
N SER A 171 10.63 7.06 18.85
CA SER A 171 11.65 7.42 17.88
C SER A 171 11.77 6.30 16.87
N LEU A 172 11.65 6.64 15.59
CA LEU A 172 11.97 5.70 14.52
C LEU A 172 13.40 5.17 14.76
N GLY A 173 13.59 3.86 14.59
CA GLY A 173 14.89 3.22 14.74
C GLY A 173 15.98 3.86 13.89
N SER A 174 17.13 3.25 13.79
CA SER A 174 18.17 3.67 12.85
C SER A 174 17.98 2.96 11.51
N ILE A 175 18.31 3.66 10.43
CA ILE A 175 18.45 3.06 9.09
C ILE A 175 19.92 2.67 8.93
N ASN A 176 20.20 1.43 8.53
CA ASN A 176 21.55 0.98 8.22
C ASN A 176 22.05 1.56 6.92
N GLU A 177 23.37 1.55 6.76
CA GLU A 177 24.01 1.85 5.48
C GLU A 177 23.46 0.94 4.36
N PRO A 178 23.42 1.44 3.10
CA PRO A 178 22.81 0.72 1.98
C PRO A 178 23.32 -0.72 1.81
N GLU A 179 24.61 -0.95 2.02
CA GLU A 179 25.24 -2.26 1.83
C GLU A 179 24.77 -3.30 2.84
N GLU A 180 24.33 -2.86 4.04
CA GLU A 180 23.86 -3.70 5.12
C GLU A 180 22.32 -3.77 5.20
N ASN A 181 21.62 -2.90 4.47
CA ASN A 181 20.17 -2.81 4.54
C ASN A 181 19.51 -3.90 3.69
N LYS A 182 19.04 -4.95 4.36
CA LYS A 182 18.36 -6.08 3.72
C LYS A 182 17.09 -5.66 2.98
N ILE A 183 16.32 -4.74 3.56
CA ILE A 183 15.06 -4.27 2.96
C ILE A 183 15.32 -3.53 1.66
N LEU A 184 16.37 -2.70 1.63
CA LEU A 184 16.82 -2.06 0.41
C LEU A 184 17.19 -3.07 -0.68
N LYS A 185 17.96 -4.12 -0.32
CA LYS A 185 18.33 -5.19 -1.26
C LYS A 185 17.10 -5.89 -1.84
N ASN A 186 16.14 -6.22 -0.98
CA ASN A 186 14.91 -6.87 -1.42
C ASN A 186 14.04 -5.94 -2.29
N LEU A 187 13.96 -4.64 -1.98
CA LEU A 187 13.23 -3.70 -2.81
C LEU A 187 13.88 -3.50 -4.17
N LYS A 188 15.22 -3.40 -4.23
CA LYS A 188 15.97 -3.38 -5.50
C LYS A 188 15.65 -4.62 -6.35
N GLN A 189 15.67 -5.80 -5.75
CA GLN A 189 15.35 -7.03 -6.46
C GLN A 189 13.92 -7.01 -7.02
N ILE A 190 12.94 -6.58 -6.22
CA ILE A 190 11.55 -6.43 -6.66
C ILE A 190 11.45 -5.49 -7.87
N ILE A 191 12.15 -4.36 -7.83
CA ILE A 191 12.12 -3.39 -8.93
C ILE A 191 12.73 -3.99 -10.20
N ILE A 192 13.91 -4.61 -10.09
CA ILE A 192 14.61 -5.25 -11.21
C ILE A 192 13.76 -6.38 -11.81
N ASP A 193 13.18 -7.24 -10.98
CA ASP A 193 12.35 -8.36 -11.44
C ASP A 193 11.13 -7.88 -12.26
N PHE A 194 10.52 -6.74 -11.90
CA PHE A 194 9.45 -6.14 -12.69
C PHE A 194 9.98 -5.53 -13.99
N GLN A 195 11.07 -4.76 -13.92
CA GLN A 195 11.67 -4.11 -15.09
C GLN A 195 12.15 -5.14 -16.13
N ASP A 196 12.73 -6.25 -15.71
CA ASP A 196 13.15 -7.37 -16.58
C ASP A 196 11.98 -8.05 -17.32
N LYS A 197 10.76 -7.77 -16.91
CA LYS A 197 9.52 -8.26 -17.55
C LYS A 197 8.72 -7.16 -18.23
N ASP A 198 9.35 -6.02 -18.50
CA ASP A 198 8.74 -4.85 -19.13
C ASP A 198 7.54 -4.30 -18.33
N ILE A 199 7.52 -4.52 -17.01
CA ILE A 199 6.50 -3.98 -16.10
C ILE A 199 7.03 -2.68 -15.51
N LYS A 200 6.34 -1.58 -15.79
CA LYS A 200 6.68 -0.28 -15.19
C LYS A 200 6.44 -0.29 -13.69
N ILE A 201 7.36 0.29 -12.95
CA ILE A 201 7.22 0.49 -11.51
C ILE A 201 7.64 1.89 -11.11
N ALA A 202 6.87 2.51 -10.22
CA ALA A 202 7.23 3.76 -9.56
C ALA A 202 6.96 3.64 -8.07
N LEU A 203 7.76 4.33 -7.28
CA LEU A 203 7.59 4.40 -5.84
C LEU A 203 7.02 5.75 -5.43
N PHE A 204 6.30 5.79 -4.33
CA PHE A 204 5.95 7.05 -3.68
C PHE A 204 6.12 6.92 -2.16
N ILE A 205 6.53 8.02 -1.54
CA ILE A 205 6.69 8.07 -0.09
C ILE A 205 5.32 8.36 0.51
N VAL A 206 4.84 7.43 1.36
CA VAL A 206 3.53 7.56 1.99
C VAL A 206 3.48 8.78 2.93
N PRO A 207 2.34 9.47 3.03
CA PRO A 207 2.21 10.63 3.91
C PRO A 207 2.19 10.23 5.40
N HIS A 208 2.69 11.13 6.23
CA HIS A 208 2.59 11.08 7.69
C HIS A 208 2.17 12.45 8.23
N HIS A 209 1.50 12.46 9.39
CA HIS A 209 1.18 13.71 10.07
C HIS A 209 2.45 14.45 10.53
N ASP A 210 2.40 15.79 10.58
CA ASP A 210 3.55 16.63 10.96
C ASP A 210 4.21 16.23 12.29
N TYR A 211 3.45 15.77 13.26
CA TYR A 211 4.01 15.28 14.53
C TYR A 211 4.97 14.11 14.37
N VAL A 212 4.75 13.22 13.40
CA VAL A 212 5.67 12.13 13.09
C VAL A 212 6.90 12.67 12.37
N ILE A 213 6.69 13.51 11.36
CA ILE A 213 7.77 14.08 10.54
C ILE A 213 8.71 14.93 11.40
N SER A 214 8.16 15.72 12.32
CA SER A 214 8.97 16.55 13.23
C SER A 214 9.70 15.76 14.31
N ALA A 215 9.25 14.55 14.62
CA ALA A 215 9.96 13.65 15.56
C ALA A 215 11.13 12.92 14.92
N GLU A 216 11.25 12.92 13.58
CA GLU A 216 12.36 12.31 12.86
C GLU A 216 13.66 13.06 13.10
N SER A 217 14.72 12.37 13.54
CA SER A 217 16.02 13.00 13.71
C SER A 217 16.65 13.38 12.36
N LEU A 218 17.51 14.39 12.35
CA LEU A 218 18.29 14.76 11.15
C LEU A 218 19.13 13.60 10.62
N LYS A 219 19.64 12.76 11.50
CA LYS A 219 20.41 11.56 11.12
C LYS A 219 19.49 10.58 10.35
N PHE A 220 18.29 10.34 10.85
CA PHE A 220 17.31 9.46 10.22
C PHE A 220 16.94 9.95 8.81
N LYS A 221 16.60 11.23 8.68
CA LYS A 221 16.28 11.86 7.38
C LYS A 221 17.42 11.74 6.38
N LYS A 222 18.66 12.00 6.82
CA LYS A 222 19.86 11.86 5.95
C LYS A 222 20.07 10.40 5.52
N SER A 223 19.91 9.43 6.44
CA SER A 223 20.04 8.01 6.09
C SER A 223 18.97 7.58 5.09
N PHE A 224 17.74 8.08 5.22
CA PHE A 224 16.70 7.77 4.26
C PHE A 224 16.96 8.40 2.88
N GLU A 225 17.46 9.63 2.82
CA GLU A 225 17.88 10.25 1.55
C GLU A 225 19.00 9.45 0.85
N ILE A 226 19.94 8.88 1.60
CA ILE A 226 20.97 7.98 1.04
C ILE A 226 20.31 6.73 0.42
N ILE A 227 19.37 6.09 1.15
CA ILE A 227 18.61 4.93 0.64
C ILE A 227 17.87 5.28 -0.65
N LYS A 228 17.17 6.42 -0.67
CA LYS A 228 16.42 6.88 -1.83
C LYS A 228 17.34 7.09 -3.04
N ASN A 229 18.42 7.83 -2.87
CA ASN A 229 19.40 8.09 -3.93
C ASN A 229 20.01 6.79 -4.47
N GLU A 230 20.28 5.84 -3.58
CA GLU A 230 20.82 4.53 -3.96
C GLU A 230 19.81 3.72 -4.80
N LEU A 231 18.50 3.76 -4.47
CA LEU A 231 17.44 3.17 -5.28
C LEU A 231 17.36 3.81 -6.66
N GLU A 232 17.26 5.14 -6.73
CA GLU A 232 17.15 5.88 -7.98
C GLU A 232 18.36 5.61 -8.89
N ASN A 233 19.58 5.67 -8.35
CA ASN A 233 20.82 5.49 -9.12
C ASN A 233 21.01 4.05 -9.63
N THR A 234 20.58 3.05 -8.87
CA THR A 234 20.83 1.64 -9.21
C THR A 234 19.71 1.00 -10.03
N THR A 235 18.48 1.47 -9.90
CA THR A 235 17.32 0.88 -10.58
C THR A 235 16.63 1.83 -11.55
N GLN A 236 17.03 3.11 -11.56
CA GLN A 236 16.39 4.16 -12.36
C GLN A 236 14.87 4.28 -12.13
N VAL A 237 14.39 3.81 -10.98
CA VAL A 237 12.99 3.91 -10.59
C VAL A 237 12.65 5.36 -10.22
N ASN A 238 11.47 5.81 -10.60
CA ASN A 238 10.97 7.10 -10.14
C ASN A 238 10.49 6.99 -8.69
N ILE A 239 10.95 7.89 -7.82
CA ILE A 239 10.50 8.00 -6.44
C ILE A 239 9.80 9.35 -6.25
N TYR A 240 8.49 9.32 -6.10
CA TYR A 240 7.70 10.51 -5.83
C TYR A 240 7.82 10.90 -4.37
N PRO A 241 8.16 12.16 -4.08
CA PRO A 241 8.35 12.62 -2.71
C PRO A 241 7.04 12.60 -1.93
N ARG A 242 7.14 12.64 -0.61
CA ARG A 242 6.01 12.84 0.29
C ARG A 242 5.31 14.17 -0.04
N ILE A 243 3.98 14.14 -0.06
CA ILE A 243 3.19 15.36 -0.25
C ILE A 243 3.10 16.06 1.11
N GLU A 244 3.92 17.08 1.29
CA GLU A 244 4.08 17.77 2.59
C GLU A 244 2.79 18.45 3.05
N SER A 245 1.97 18.96 2.13
CA SER A 245 0.72 19.63 2.48
C SER A 245 -0.26 18.77 3.27
N TYR A 246 -0.16 17.45 3.21
CA TYR A 246 -1.03 16.56 3.98
C TYR A 246 -0.78 16.61 5.48
N SER A 247 0.43 16.93 5.90
CA SER A 247 0.82 16.95 7.30
C SER A 247 -0.04 17.88 8.15
N GLU A 248 -0.56 18.96 7.56
CA GLU A 248 -1.38 19.98 8.20
C GLU A 248 -2.87 19.84 7.91
N MET A 249 -3.28 18.90 7.06
CA MET A 249 -4.68 18.72 6.69
C MET A 249 -5.47 17.94 7.74
N SER A 250 -6.75 18.30 7.89
CA SER A 250 -7.70 17.58 8.76
C SER A 250 -8.27 16.34 8.03
N ILE A 251 -7.41 15.37 7.75
CA ILE A 251 -7.74 14.13 7.03
C ILE A 251 -7.27 12.86 7.76
N TRP A 252 -6.69 13.00 8.94
CA TRP A 252 -6.02 11.93 9.66
C TRP A 252 -6.96 11.14 10.56
N HIS A 253 -6.81 9.82 10.53
CA HIS A 253 -7.42 8.89 11.46
C HIS A 253 -6.56 8.69 12.72
N ASP A 254 -5.24 8.71 12.54
CA ASP A 254 -4.22 8.74 13.57
C ASP A 254 -2.97 9.46 13.02
N LEU A 255 -1.83 9.39 13.71
CA LEU A 255 -0.60 10.10 13.28
C LEU A 255 0.04 9.53 12.00
N HIS A 256 -0.34 8.33 11.59
CA HIS A 256 0.26 7.61 10.48
C HIS A 256 -0.71 7.32 9.33
N HIS A 257 -2.01 7.33 9.60
CA HIS A 257 -3.00 6.87 8.64
C HIS A 257 -4.01 7.96 8.30
N ILE A 258 -4.19 8.16 7.01
CA ILE A 258 -5.27 9.00 6.48
C ILE A 258 -6.60 8.26 6.67
N ALA A 259 -7.63 8.98 7.10
CA ALA A 259 -8.96 8.42 7.29
C ALA A 259 -9.61 8.03 5.95
N VAL A 260 -10.37 6.93 5.95
CA VAL A 260 -11.11 6.46 4.77
C VAL A 260 -12.44 7.20 4.69
N ASN A 261 -12.45 8.39 4.12
CA ASN A 261 -13.66 9.18 3.94
C ASN A 261 -13.54 10.18 2.76
N ASN A 262 -14.64 10.90 2.49
CA ASN A 262 -14.69 11.83 1.35
C ASN A 262 -13.71 13.01 1.44
N LYS A 263 -13.32 13.45 2.64
CA LYS A 263 -12.33 14.53 2.80
C LYS A 263 -10.92 14.10 2.40
N SER A 264 -10.67 12.80 2.40
CA SER A 264 -9.37 12.19 2.07
C SER A 264 -9.20 11.87 0.57
N LEU A 265 -10.18 12.20 -0.26
CA LEU A 265 -10.13 11.91 -1.70
C LEU A 265 -8.95 12.59 -2.40
N ILE A 266 -8.45 13.70 -1.86
CA ILE A 266 -7.25 14.38 -2.38
C ILE A 266 -6.05 13.42 -2.46
N TYR A 267 -5.91 12.49 -1.51
CA TYR A 267 -4.85 11.48 -1.57
C TYR A 267 -4.98 10.56 -2.79
N SER A 268 -6.21 10.16 -3.11
CA SER A 268 -6.49 9.36 -4.30
C SER A 268 -6.27 10.15 -5.60
N ASP A 269 -6.56 11.44 -5.56
CA ASP A 269 -6.36 12.33 -6.69
C ASP A 269 -4.87 12.48 -7.04
N ASP A 270 -4.02 12.66 -6.03
CA ASP A 270 -2.58 12.81 -6.23
C ASP A 270 -1.93 11.49 -6.70
N ILE A 271 -2.40 10.34 -6.21
CA ILE A 271 -1.95 9.05 -6.73
C ILE A 271 -2.40 8.85 -8.18
N ALA A 272 -3.60 9.31 -8.56
CA ALA A 272 -4.03 9.29 -9.95
C ALA A 272 -3.11 10.15 -10.85
N GLU A 273 -2.66 11.32 -10.39
CA GLU A 273 -1.69 12.16 -11.11
C GLU A 273 -0.33 11.45 -11.29
N ILE A 274 0.15 10.72 -10.27
CA ILE A 274 1.36 9.91 -10.37
C ILE A 274 1.17 8.83 -11.45
N ILE A 275 0.05 8.11 -11.42
CA ILE A 275 -0.27 7.09 -12.42
C ILE A 275 -0.27 7.67 -13.82
N LEU A 276 -0.92 8.80 -14.04
CA LEU A 276 -0.98 9.45 -15.35
C LEU A 276 0.41 9.84 -15.84
N LYS A 277 1.26 10.42 -15.00
CA LYS A 277 2.65 10.76 -15.34
C LYS A 277 3.47 9.53 -15.76
N GLU A 278 3.24 8.38 -15.13
CA GLU A 278 3.96 7.15 -15.46
C GLU A 278 3.40 6.47 -16.73
N LEU A 279 2.13 6.64 -17.03
CA LEU A 279 1.53 6.13 -18.27
C LEU A 279 1.98 6.91 -19.51
N ASP A 280 2.24 8.21 -19.37
CA ASP A 280 2.68 9.10 -20.47
C ASP A 280 4.17 8.94 -20.83
N ARG A 281 4.96 8.26 -20.00
CA ARG A 281 6.37 7.90 -20.24
C ARG A 281 6.50 6.57 -20.97
#